data_e1bf1534f6caeeb0ddf5ba1e1a7aa8c0
#
_entry.id   e1bf1534f6caeeb0ddf5ba1e1a7aa8c0
#
_cell.length_a   1.000
_cell.length_b   1.000
_cell.length_c   1.000
_cell.angle_alpha   90.00
_cell.angle_beta   90.00
_cell.angle_gamma   90.00
#
_symmetry.space_group_name_H-M   'P 1'
#
loop_
_entity.id
_entity.type
_entity.pdbx_description
1 polymer ?
#
loop_
_entity_poly.entity_id
_entity_poly.type
_entity_poly.pdbx_seq_one_letter_code
_entity_poly.pdbx_strand_id
1 'polypeptide(L)'
;MLSTLQLTERFEDSREIKNIMGKYVTSCLLCREDTIVDSLFCSRDDISLGFNHGYYVGRQAVKEYYEAVCAATAKKSKCLQKIFPEQLGKLSDEELYGVGPFKAEPLTSFYMQEAEDGETAKAIWMVEGSITDITEKGPVTNWSWGYYCADFVREDGHMKLWHVLRVEDVHCPNGVDWGMPENNFPELPEFSELKDIKLPEPTVKETVYETYSASRGPAKPPRGPEPYKTFAETFSYGV
;
A
#
# COMPACT_ATOMS: atom_id res chain seq x y z
N MET A 1 -7.15 33.39 -12.91
CA MET A 1 -7.73 33.30 -11.54
C MET A 1 -8.89 32.32 -11.63
N LEU A 2 -8.92 31.29 -10.79
CA LEU A 2 -10.02 30.32 -10.77
C LEU A 2 -11.32 30.98 -10.31
N SER A 3 -12.44 30.57 -10.86
CA SER A 3 -13.77 30.96 -10.39
C SER A 3 -14.08 30.32 -9.03
N THR A 4 -15.08 30.84 -8.31
CA THR A 4 -15.53 30.24 -7.05
C THR A 4 -15.98 28.80 -7.25
N LEU A 5 -16.64 28.47 -8.36
CA LEU A 5 -17.07 27.13 -8.68
C LEU A 5 -15.84 26.18 -8.82
N GLN A 6 -14.84 26.56 -9.60
CA GLN A 6 -13.62 25.78 -9.77
C GLN A 6 -12.85 25.57 -8.46
N LEU A 7 -12.84 26.58 -7.58
CA LEU A 7 -12.23 26.43 -6.23
C LEU A 7 -13.01 25.43 -5.38
N THR A 8 -14.36 25.43 -5.46
CA THR A 8 -15.19 24.47 -4.73
C THR A 8 -14.99 23.06 -5.25
N GLU A 9 -14.96 22.86 -6.57
CA GLU A 9 -14.67 21.56 -7.19
C GLU A 9 -13.33 20.99 -6.73
N ARG A 10 -12.25 21.76 -6.78
CA ARG A 10 -10.91 21.36 -6.30
C ARG A 10 -10.88 21.01 -4.82
N PHE A 11 -11.65 21.73 -4.00
CA PHE A 11 -11.76 21.40 -2.58
C PHE A 11 -12.47 20.05 -2.36
N GLU A 12 -13.54 19.78 -3.11
CA GLU A 12 -14.26 18.50 -3.06
C GLU A 12 -13.38 17.35 -3.59
N ASP A 13 -12.62 17.55 -4.66
CA ASP A 13 -11.65 16.57 -5.18
C ASP A 13 -10.59 16.22 -4.15
N SER A 14 -10.04 17.23 -3.45
CA SER A 14 -9.08 16.99 -2.36
C SER A 14 -9.69 16.17 -1.22
N ARG A 15 -10.95 16.43 -0.87
CA ARG A 15 -11.68 15.66 0.14
C ARG A 15 -11.94 14.23 -0.31
N GLU A 16 -12.34 14.05 -1.58
CA GLU A 16 -12.59 12.74 -2.18
C GLU A 16 -11.32 11.89 -2.23
N ILE A 17 -10.20 12.45 -2.68
CA ILE A 17 -8.89 11.81 -2.73
C ILE A 17 -8.46 11.32 -1.34
N LYS A 18 -8.60 12.15 -0.30
CA LYS A 18 -8.30 11.75 1.08
C LYS A 18 -9.21 10.61 1.55
N ASN A 19 -10.49 10.64 1.22
CA ASN A 19 -11.44 9.59 1.57
C ASN A 19 -11.12 8.27 0.85
N ILE A 20 -10.73 8.31 -0.43
CA ILE A 20 -10.32 7.13 -1.20
C ILE A 20 -9.12 6.46 -0.52
N MET A 21 -8.07 7.22 -0.23
CA MET A 21 -6.88 6.66 0.41
C MET A 21 -7.14 6.23 1.86
N GLY A 22 -8.00 6.94 2.58
CA GLY A 22 -8.47 6.49 3.90
C GLY A 22 -9.18 5.13 3.83
N LYS A 23 -10.08 4.94 2.86
CA LYS A 23 -10.72 3.63 2.60
C LYS A 23 -9.70 2.57 2.21
N TYR A 24 -8.74 2.91 1.35
CA TYR A 24 -7.67 2.01 0.91
C TYR A 24 -6.90 1.41 2.11
N VAL A 25 -6.30 2.26 2.95
CA VAL A 25 -5.52 1.78 4.11
C VAL A 25 -6.39 1.09 5.16
N THR A 26 -7.66 1.51 5.30
CA THR A 26 -8.61 0.83 6.18
C THR A 26 -8.96 -0.57 5.67
N SER A 27 -9.13 -0.75 4.35
CA SER A 27 -9.33 -2.08 3.76
C SER A 27 -8.15 -3.00 4.01
N CYS A 28 -6.91 -2.50 3.88
CA CYS A 28 -5.71 -3.25 4.24
C CYS A 28 -5.66 -3.63 5.73
N LEU A 29 -6.00 -2.70 6.64
CA LEU A 29 -6.05 -2.96 8.07
C LEU A 29 -7.09 -4.03 8.44
N LEU A 30 -8.22 -4.05 7.73
CA LEU A 30 -9.32 -4.98 7.95
C LEU A 30 -9.19 -6.29 7.16
N CYS A 31 -8.05 -6.51 6.49
CA CYS A 31 -7.82 -7.68 5.63
C CYS A 31 -8.90 -7.85 4.54
N ARG A 32 -9.30 -6.73 3.91
CA ARG A 32 -10.33 -6.64 2.87
C ARG A 32 -9.76 -6.14 1.54
N GLU A 33 -8.51 -6.53 1.24
CA GLU A 33 -7.81 -6.12 0.03
C GLU A 33 -8.51 -6.57 -1.25
N ASP A 34 -9.24 -7.67 -1.19
CA ASP A 34 -10.07 -8.20 -2.29
C ASP A 34 -11.11 -7.19 -2.82
N THR A 35 -11.53 -6.25 -2.00
CA THR A 35 -12.54 -5.24 -2.37
C THR A 35 -11.94 -3.99 -3.02
N ILE A 36 -10.62 -3.77 -2.93
CA ILE A 36 -9.95 -2.51 -3.28
C ILE A 36 -10.10 -2.18 -4.76
N VAL A 37 -9.81 -3.14 -5.65
CA VAL A 37 -9.77 -2.87 -7.10
C VAL A 37 -11.14 -2.44 -7.62
N ASP A 38 -12.20 -3.13 -7.23
CA ASP A 38 -13.53 -2.86 -7.75
C ASP A 38 -14.22 -1.66 -7.09
N SER A 39 -13.79 -1.28 -5.88
CA SER A 39 -14.39 -0.17 -5.15
C SER A 39 -13.66 1.17 -5.31
N LEU A 40 -12.35 1.16 -5.50
CA LEU A 40 -11.53 2.37 -5.43
C LEU A 40 -10.80 2.73 -6.73
N PHE A 41 -10.42 1.72 -7.54
CA PHE A 41 -9.73 1.99 -8.81
C PHE A 41 -10.71 2.37 -9.93
N CYS A 42 -10.23 3.19 -10.87
CA CYS A 42 -10.95 3.53 -12.10
C CYS A 42 -11.12 2.28 -12.98
N SER A 43 -12.01 2.36 -13.99
CA SER A 43 -12.31 1.25 -14.90
C SER A 43 -11.24 0.98 -15.96
N ARG A 44 -10.19 1.80 -16.03
CA ARG A 44 -9.11 1.68 -17.01
C ARG A 44 -8.36 0.36 -16.87
N ASP A 45 -7.82 -0.14 -17.99
CA ASP A 45 -7.03 -1.37 -18.02
C ASP A 45 -5.57 -1.16 -17.56
N ASP A 46 -5.08 0.09 -17.62
CA ASP A 46 -3.70 0.47 -17.30
C ASP A 46 -3.49 0.88 -15.83
N ILE A 47 -4.37 0.45 -14.93
CA ILE A 47 -4.14 0.65 -13.49
C ILE A 47 -2.86 -0.06 -13.05
N SER A 48 -2.19 0.46 -12.03
CA SER A 48 -1.01 -0.20 -11.48
C SER A 48 -0.89 -0.09 -9.97
N LEU A 49 -0.23 -1.10 -9.38
CA LEU A 49 0.17 -1.16 -7.98
C LEU A 49 1.68 -1.41 -7.92
N GLY A 50 2.43 -0.45 -7.38
CA GLY A 50 3.87 -0.49 -7.28
C GLY A 50 4.38 -0.66 -5.85
N PHE A 51 5.55 -1.29 -5.74
CA PHE A 51 6.33 -1.46 -4.51
C PHE A 51 7.81 -1.18 -4.79
N ASN A 52 8.67 -1.31 -3.78
CA ASN A 52 10.12 -1.05 -3.93
C ASN A 52 10.78 -1.81 -5.08
N HIS A 53 10.26 -2.98 -5.45
CA HIS A 53 10.92 -3.91 -6.37
C HIS A 53 10.13 -4.18 -7.66
N GLY A 54 9.10 -3.39 -7.96
CA GLY A 54 8.37 -3.52 -9.22
C GLY A 54 6.89 -3.17 -9.12
N TYR A 55 6.21 -3.40 -10.24
CA TYR A 55 4.80 -3.05 -10.41
C TYR A 55 3.99 -4.25 -10.89
N TYR A 56 2.75 -4.31 -10.39
CA TYR A 56 1.67 -5.10 -10.95
C TYR A 56 0.88 -4.18 -11.88
N VAL A 57 0.92 -4.43 -13.19
CA VAL A 57 0.31 -3.57 -14.20
C VAL A 57 -0.90 -4.27 -14.80
N GLY A 58 -1.99 -3.54 -14.86
CA GLY A 58 -3.27 -4.04 -15.36
C GLY A 58 -4.17 -4.59 -14.26
N ARG A 59 -5.48 -4.44 -14.49
CA ARG A 59 -6.52 -4.80 -13.51
C ARG A 59 -6.41 -6.24 -13.01
N GLN A 60 -6.14 -7.17 -13.93
CA GLN A 60 -6.02 -8.58 -13.55
C GLN A 60 -4.84 -8.83 -12.63
N ALA A 61 -3.65 -8.29 -12.94
CA ALA A 61 -2.45 -8.46 -12.12
C ALA A 61 -2.63 -7.87 -10.71
N VAL A 62 -3.27 -6.70 -10.60
CA VAL A 62 -3.55 -6.07 -9.31
C VAL A 62 -4.57 -6.88 -8.50
N LYS A 63 -5.61 -7.45 -9.12
CA LYS A 63 -6.57 -8.35 -8.46
C LYS A 63 -5.88 -9.62 -7.95
N GLU A 64 -5.11 -10.30 -8.80
CA GLU A 64 -4.38 -11.52 -8.43
C GLU A 64 -3.44 -11.29 -7.24
N TYR A 65 -2.77 -10.12 -7.19
CA TYR A 65 -1.95 -9.75 -6.06
C TYR A 65 -2.77 -9.68 -4.76
N TYR A 66 -3.88 -8.94 -4.75
CA TYR A 66 -4.71 -8.80 -3.55
C TYR A 66 -5.38 -10.11 -3.13
N GLU A 67 -5.84 -10.92 -4.08
CA GLU A 67 -6.37 -12.26 -3.80
C GLU A 67 -5.30 -13.16 -3.13
N ALA A 68 -4.05 -13.09 -3.61
CA ALA A 68 -2.95 -13.83 -2.99
C ALA A 68 -2.62 -13.31 -1.58
N VAL A 69 -2.69 -11.99 -1.34
CA VAL A 69 -2.55 -11.39 0.00
C VAL A 69 -3.64 -11.91 0.94
N CYS A 70 -4.91 -11.92 0.51
CA CYS A 70 -6.02 -12.45 1.30
C CYS A 70 -5.85 -13.95 1.61
N ALA A 71 -5.40 -14.74 0.63
CA ALA A 71 -5.12 -16.17 0.83
C ALA A 71 -3.96 -16.39 1.83
N ALA A 72 -2.91 -15.55 1.76
CA ALA A 72 -1.82 -15.56 2.73
C ALA A 72 -2.31 -15.23 4.13
N THR A 73 -3.15 -14.21 4.27
CA THR A 73 -3.77 -13.81 5.54
C THR A 73 -4.55 -14.96 6.17
N ALA A 74 -5.41 -15.63 5.40
CA ALA A 74 -6.17 -16.79 5.88
C ALA A 74 -5.27 -17.89 6.45
N LYS A 75 -4.19 -18.23 5.75
CA LYS A 75 -3.23 -19.24 6.21
C LYS A 75 -2.43 -18.78 7.43
N LYS A 76 -1.98 -17.52 7.47
CA LYS A 76 -1.30 -16.93 8.64
C LYS A 76 -2.18 -17.01 9.89
N SER A 77 -3.46 -16.65 9.76
CA SER A 77 -4.42 -16.75 10.86
C SER A 77 -4.58 -18.19 11.37
N LYS A 78 -4.61 -19.19 10.48
CA LYS A 78 -4.63 -20.61 10.88
C LYS A 78 -3.35 -21.05 11.62
N CYS A 79 -2.20 -20.54 11.24
CA CYS A 79 -0.95 -20.84 11.96
C CYS A 79 -0.99 -20.36 13.41
N LEU A 80 -1.72 -19.28 13.71
CA LEU A 80 -1.87 -18.77 15.07
C LEU A 80 -2.61 -19.74 16.02
N GLN A 81 -3.48 -20.62 15.52
CA GLN A 81 -4.10 -21.64 16.37
C GLN A 81 -3.07 -22.59 17.01
N LYS A 82 -1.90 -22.76 16.38
CA LYS A 82 -0.80 -23.57 16.92
C LYS A 82 -0.06 -22.84 18.06
N ILE A 83 -0.02 -21.52 17.99
CA ILE A 83 0.65 -20.67 19.00
C ILE A 83 -0.28 -20.40 20.17
N PHE A 84 -1.57 -20.16 19.91
CA PHE A 84 -2.59 -19.81 20.88
C PHE A 84 -3.77 -20.79 20.87
N PRO A 85 -3.54 -22.10 21.14
CA PRO A 85 -4.58 -23.13 21.00
C PRO A 85 -5.76 -22.94 21.96
N GLU A 86 -5.52 -22.39 23.16
CA GLU A 86 -6.57 -22.18 24.16
C GLU A 86 -7.55 -21.06 23.75
N GLN A 87 -7.01 -20.00 23.11
CA GLN A 87 -7.78 -18.83 22.71
C GLN A 87 -8.45 -19.01 21.33
N LEU A 88 -7.73 -19.62 20.38
CA LEU A 88 -8.12 -19.66 18.97
C LEU A 88 -8.55 -21.03 18.46
N GLY A 89 -8.24 -22.11 19.22
CA GLY A 89 -8.42 -23.48 18.72
C GLY A 89 -9.87 -23.90 18.45
N LYS A 90 -10.86 -23.13 18.95
CA LYS A 90 -12.30 -23.39 18.74
C LYS A 90 -12.95 -22.52 17.68
N LEU A 91 -12.22 -21.54 17.16
CA LEU A 91 -12.73 -20.64 16.13
C LEU A 91 -12.82 -21.35 14.78
N SER A 92 -13.90 -21.11 14.05
CA SER A 92 -14.05 -21.48 12.65
C SER A 92 -13.09 -20.71 11.75
N ASP A 93 -12.89 -21.14 10.52
CA ASP A 93 -12.04 -20.44 9.55
C ASP A 93 -12.53 -19.02 9.28
N GLU A 94 -13.84 -18.78 9.29
CA GLU A 94 -14.44 -17.47 9.10
C GLU A 94 -14.18 -16.54 10.29
N GLU A 95 -14.33 -17.02 11.52
CA GLU A 95 -14.05 -16.26 12.73
C GLU A 95 -12.56 -15.98 12.93
N LEU A 96 -11.71 -16.85 12.38
CA LEU A 96 -10.26 -16.75 12.47
C LEU A 96 -9.67 -15.83 11.42
N TYR A 97 -10.34 -15.62 10.29
CA TYR A 97 -9.82 -14.80 9.20
C TYR A 97 -9.48 -13.37 9.66
N GLY A 98 -8.25 -12.94 9.37
CA GLY A 98 -7.73 -11.62 9.79
C GLY A 98 -7.32 -11.53 11.26
N VAL A 99 -7.45 -12.62 12.04
CA VAL A 99 -6.93 -12.65 13.42
C VAL A 99 -5.41 -12.74 13.37
N GLY A 100 -4.75 -11.85 14.09
CA GLY A 100 -3.31 -11.80 14.30
C GLY A 100 -2.53 -10.89 13.37
N PRO A 101 -2.61 -11.00 12.04
CA PRO A 101 -2.03 -9.99 11.17
C PRO A 101 -2.59 -8.59 11.51
N PHE A 102 -1.69 -7.61 11.62
CA PHE A 102 -2.06 -6.23 11.91
C PHE A 102 -1.24 -5.32 11.01
N LYS A 103 -1.92 -4.50 10.23
CA LYS A 103 -1.29 -3.55 9.31
C LYS A 103 -1.87 -2.16 9.51
N ALA A 104 -1.29 -1.40 10.42
CA ALA A 104 -1.68 -0.01 10.65
C ALA A 104 -0.72 0.90 9.90
N GLU A 105 -1.20 1.57 8.88
CA GLU A 105 -0.43 2.51 8.05
C GLU A 105 -1.15 3.88 8.02
N PRO A 106 -1.07 4.69 9.11
CA PRO A 106 -1.65 6.02 9.12
C PRO A 106 -1.02 6.91 8.05
N LEU A 107 -1.85 7.60 7.29
CA LEU A 107 -1.44 8.52 6.25
C LEU A 107 -1.22 9.91 6.85
N THR A 108 0.02 10.39 6.79
CA THR A 108 0.43 11.70 7.32
C THR A 108 1.03 12.57 6.22
N SER A 109 1.29 13.86 6.52
CA SER A 109 2.01 14.79 5.62
C SER A 109 1.48 14.78 4.18
N PHE A 110 0.16 14.95 4.04
CA PHE A 110 -0.53 14.98 2.75
C PHE A 110 -0.09 16.16 1.88
N TYR A 111 0.28 15.86 0.63
CA TYR A 111 0.57 16.84 -0.40
C TYR A 111 0.00 16.40 -1.74
N MET A 112 -0.72 17.27 -2.44
CA MET A 112 -1.31 16.96 -3.75
C MET A 112 -1.22 18.12 -4.73
N GLN A 113 -1.30 17.77 -6.00
CA GLN A 113 -1.55 18.68 -7.12
C GLN A 113 -2.62 18.07 -8.02
N GLU A 114 -3.59 18.89 -8.37
CA GLU A 114 -4.58 18.60 -9.40
C GLU A 114 -4.17 19.26 -10.71
N ALA A 115 -4.40 18.59 -11.82
CA ALA A 115 -4.18 19.15 -13.15
C ALA A 115 -4.98 20.45 -13.37
N GLU A 116 -4.50 21.34 -14.25
CA GLU A 116 -5.26 22.56 -14.61
C GLU A 116 -6.61 22.22 -15.27
N ASP A 117 -6.65 21.11 -16.03
CA ASP A 117 -7.86 20.62 -16.70
C ASP A 117 -8.88 19.96 -15.76
N GLY A 118 -8.49 19.63 -14.53
CA GLY A 118 -9.34 18.99 -13.52
C GLY A 118 -9.56 17.49 -13.74
N GLU A 119 -8.93 16.88 -14.74
CA GLU A 119 -9.17 15.47 -15.11
C GLU A 119 -8.31 14.48 -14.31
N THR A 120 -7.20 14.94 -13.75
CA THR A 120 -6.28 14.10 -12.98
C THR A 120 -5.74 14.80 -11.76
N ALA A 121 -5.30 14.02 -10.77
CA ALA A 121 -4.58 14.53 -9.61
C ALA A 121 -3.46 13.58 -9.21
N LYS A 122 -2.45 14.12 -8.55
CA LYS A 122 -1.34 13.37 -7.94
C LYS A 122 -1.26 13.70 -6.47
N ALA A 123 -0.99 12.69 -5.66
CA ALA A 123 -0.82 12.92 -4.23
C ALA A 123 0.25 12.01 -3.62
N ILE A 124 0.84 12.48 -2.53
CA ILE A 124 1.81 11.75 -1.72
C ILE A 124 1.45 11.89 -0.24
N TRP A 125 1.66 10.82 0.50
CA TRP A 125 1.54 10.75 1.96
C TRP A 125 2.79 10.10 2.54
N MET A 126 3.21 10.59 3.69
CA MET A 126 4.13 9.83 4.53
C MET A 126 3.34 8.77 5.32
N VAL A 127 4.01 7.68 5.61
CA VAL A 127 3.48 6.57 6.41
C VAL A 127 4.43 6.31 7.58
N GLU A 128 3.88 6.30 8.77
CA GLU A 128 4.55 5.90 10.00
C GLU A 128 3.75 4.76 10.63
N GLY A 129 3.94 3.56 10.10
CA GLY A 129 3.10 2.42 10.39
C GLY A 129 3.77 1.33 11.21
N SER A 130 2.95 0.36 11.57
CA SER A 130 3.37 -0.88 12.22
C SER A 130 2.67 -2.06 11.56
N ILE A 131 3.43 -3.13 11.34
CA ILE A 131 2.93 -4.38 10.78
C ILE A 131 3.29 -5.51 11.73
N THR A 132 2.35 -6.42 12.00
CA THR A 132 2.63 -7.65 12.74
C THR A 132 2.72 -8.82 11.79
N ASP A 133 3.89 -9.42 11.68
CA ASP A 133 4.13 -10.67 10.98
C ASP A 133 3.96 -11.86 11.92
N ILE A 134 3.47 -12.96 11.36
CA ILE A 134 3.27 -14.22 12.09
C ILE A 134 4.40 -15.17 11.74
N THR A 135 5.20 -15.54 12.74
CA THR A 135 6.34 -16.46 12.60
C THR A 135 6.16 -17.71 13.43
N GLU A 136 6.96 -18.75 13.17
CA GLU A 136 6.95 -19.98 13.99
C GLU A 136 7.25 -19.71 15.48
N LYS A 137 7.95 -18.63 15.79
CA LYS A 137 8.31 -18.23 17.16
C LYS A 137 7.28 -17.30 17.81
N GLY A 138 6.25 -16.94 17.08
CA GLY A 138 5.21 -16.02 17.53
C GLY A 138 5.11 -14.77 16.65
N PRO A 139 4.24 -13.82 17.02
CA PRO A 139 4.09 -12.56 16.32
C PRO A 139 5.35 -11.70 16.45
N VAL A 140 5.74 -11.05 15.37
CA VAL A 140 6.81 -10.05 15.32
C VAL A 140 6.23 -8.73 14.82
N THR A 141 6.31 -7.69 15.64
CA THR A 141 5.88 -6.35 15.25
C THR A 141 7.05 -5.60 14.62
N ASN A 142 6.82 -5.09 13.41
CA ASN A 142 7.77 -4.31 12.65
C ASN A 142 7.31 -2.86 12.52
N TRP A 143 8.25 -1.93 12.48
CA TRP A 143 8.05 -0.61 11.91
C TRP A 143 7.90 -0.74 10.38
N SER A 144 6.97 0.01 9.80
CA SER A 144 6.75 0.08 8.35
C SER A 144 6.58 1.54 7.95
N TRP A 145 7.68 2.20 7.63
CA TRP A 145 7.71 3.62 7.29
C TRP A 145 8.04 3.83 5.83
N GLY A 146 7.50 4.89 5.25
CA GLY A 146 7.77 5.26 3.88
C GLY A 146 6.71 6.16 3.29
N TYR A 147 6.26 5.85 2.08
CA TYR A 147 5.33 6.72 1.34
C TYR A 147 4.25 5.92 0.62
N TYR A 148 3.05 6.50 0.55
CA TYR A 148 2.10 6.23 -0.52
C TYR A 148 2.11 7.36 -1.51
N CYS A 149 2.24 7.03 -2.79
CA CYS A 149 2.13 7.95 -3.91
C CYS A 149 1.00 7.43 -4.80
N ALA A 150 0.15 8.33 -5.29
CA ALA A 150 -0.95 7.89 -6.13
C ALA A 150 -1.27 8.90 -7.24
N ASP A 151 -1.64 8.37 -8.40
CA ASP A 151 -2.30 9.09 -9.46
C ASP A 151 -3.80 8.81 -9.41
N PHE A 152 -4.58 9.85 -9.62
CA PHE A 152 -6.04 9.79 -9.68
C PHE A 152 -6.50 10.28 -11.05
N VAL A 153 -7.62 9.74 -11.49
CA VAL A 153 -8.29 10.15 -12.72
C VAL A 153 -9.77 10.34 -12.45
N ARG A 154 -10.39 11.31 -13.13
CA ARG A 154 -11.82 11.54 -13.05
C ARG A 154 -12.58 10.51 -13.89
N GLU A 155 -13.55 9.86 -13.29
CA GLU A 155 -14.46 8.91 -13.91
C GLU A 155 -15.86 9.13 -13.37
N ASP A 156 -16.83 9.35 -14.25
CA ASP A 156 -18.24 9.65 -13.91
C ASP A 156 -18.40 10.83 -12.93
N GLY A 157 -17.53 11.85 -13.08
CA GLY A 157 -17.55 13.06 -12.24
C GLY A 157 -16.83 12.91 -10.89
N HIS A 158 -16.27 11.75 -10.58
CA HIS A 158 -15.57 11.44 -9.32
C HIS A 158 -14.11 11.09 -9.53
N MET A 159 -13.27 11.42 -8.56
CA MET A 159 -11.90 10.94 -8.54
C MET A 159 -11.85 9.44 -8.24
N LYS A 160 -10.99 8.71 -8.94
CA LYS A 160 -10.71 7.28 -8.75
C LYS A 160 -9.21 7.03 -8.73
N LEU A 161 -8.76 5.99 -8.03
CA LEU A 161 -7.36 5.54 -8.11
C LEU A 161 -7.04 5.07 -9.52
N TRP A 162 -5.92 5.53 -10.04
CA TRP A 162 -5.35 5.04 -11.29
C TRP A 162 -4.08 4.25 -11.02
N HIS A 163 -3.10 4.86 -10.37
CA HIS A 163 -1.86 4.21 -9.95
C HIS A 163 -1.66 4.38 -8.45
N VAL A 164 -1.13 3.36 -7.82
CA VAL A 164 -0.70 3.40 -6.42
C VAL A 164 0.72 2.88 -6.34
N LEU A 165 1.60 3.62 -5.70
CA LEU A 165 2.96 3.23 -5.38
C LEU A 165 3.16 3.29 -3.86
N ARG A 166 3.38 2.13 -3.23
CA ARG A 166 3.76 2.01 -1.83
C ARG A 166 5.26 1.71 -1.75
N VAL A 167 6.04 2.64 -1.26
CA VAL A 167 7.46 2.42 -1.02
C VAL A 167 7.78 2.49 0.46
N GLU A 168 8.66 1.63 0.90
CA GLU A 168 9.11 1.52 2.28
C GLU A 168 10.57 1.93 2.42
N ASP A 169 10.81 2.89 3.31
CA ASP A 169 12.16 3.23 3.77
C ASP A 169 12.62 2.27 4.85
N VAL A 170 11.71 1.94 5.76
CA VAL A 170 11.97 1.12 6.94
C VAL A 170 10.95 0.00 7.03
N HIS A 171 11.43 -1.24 7.09
CA HIS A 171 10.67 -2.41 7.50
C HIS A 171 11.54 -3.21 8.45
N CYS A 172 11.40 -3.01 9.74
CA CYS A 172 12.38 -3.43 10.74
C CYS A 172 11.67 -3.88 12.01
N PRO A 173 12.07 -5.01 12.62
CA PRO A 173 11.50 -5.46 13.89
C PRO A 173 11.63 -4.40 14.98
N ASN A 174 10.59 -4.28 15.80
CA ASN A 174 10.61 -3.35 16.92
C ASN A 174 11.73 -3.72 17.90
N GLY A 175 12.46 -2.73 18.38
CA GLY A 175 13.55 -2.93 19.36
C GLY A 175 14.93 -3.16 18.74
N VAL A 176 15.08 -3.14 17.41
CA VAL A 176 16.38 -3.11 16.75
C VAL A 176 16.62 -1.78 16.04
N ASP A 177 17.88 -1.48 15.72
CA ASP A 177 18.27 -0.22 15.07
C ASP A 177 17.96 -0.29 13.57
N TRP A 178 16.93 0.42 13.13
CA TRP A 178 16.53 0.52 11.72
C TRP A 178 17.48 1.33 10.84
N GLY A 179 18.45 2.05 11.43
CA GLY A 179 19.51 2.72 10.68
C GLY A 179 20.57 1.75 10.13
N MET A 180 20.59 0.52 10.62
CA MET A 180 21.51 -0.53 10.14
C MET A 180 20.85 -1.29 8.98
N PRO A 181 21.50 -1.37 7.79
CA PRO A 181 20.92 -1.99 6.59
C PRO A 181 20.40 -3.41 6.80
N GLU A 182 21.17 -4.22 7.56
CA GLU A 182 20.86 -5.63 7.84
C GLU A 182 19.60 -5.83 8.68
N ASN A 183 19.11 -4.79 9.33
CA ASN A 183 17.91 -4.86 10.15
C ASN A 183 16.62 -4.55 9.36
N ASN A 184 16.76 -3.99 8.15
CA ASN A 184 15.61 -3.74 7.27
C ASN A 184 15.33 -4.96 6.41
N PHE A 185 14.04 -5.33 6.31
CA PHE A 185 13.57 -6.52 5.60
C PHE A 185 14.28 -7.81 6.00
N PRO A 186 14.37 -8.11 7.31
CA PRO A 186 15.05 -9.33 7.76
C PRO A 186 14.27 -10.57 7.32
N GLU A 187 14.98 -11.65 7.04
CA GLU A 187 14.36 -12.97 6.89
C GLU A 187 13.78 -13.43 8.24
N LEU A 188 12.47 -13.59 8.30
CA LEU A 188 11.79 -14.09 9.49
C LEU A 188 11.53 -15.60 9.36
N PRO A 189 11.60 -16.36 10.48
CA PRO A 189 11.30 -17.78 10.45
C PRO A 189 9.82 -18.01 10.14
N GLU A 190 9.52 -18.56 8.98
CA GLU A 190 8.17 -18.84 8.53
C GLU A 190 7.72 -20.23 8.91
N PHE A 191 6.42 -20.40 9.19
CA PHE A 191 5.81 -21.72 9.25
C PHE A 191 6.00 -22.48 7.94
N SER A 192 6.22 -23.79 8.03
CA SER A 192 6.37 -24.64 6.84
C SER A 192 5.20 -24.50 5.87
N GLU A 193 4.00 -24.34 6.39
CA GLU A 193 2.75 -24.17 5.63
C GLU A 193 2.68 -22.82 4.89
N LEU A 194 3.47 -21.84 5.29
CA LEU A 194 3.54 -20.54 4.64
C LEU A 194 4.58 -20.50 3.51
N LYS A 195 5.55 -21.41 3.50
CA LYS A 195 6.61 -21.47 2.47
C LYS A 195 6.08 -21.69 1.05
N ASP A 196 4.92 -22.34 0.93
CA ASP A 196 4.26 -22.57 -0.36
C ASP A 196 3.38 -21.41 -0.81
N ILE A 197 3.22 -20.37 0.03
CA ILE A 197 2.49 -19.17 -0.35
C ILE A 197 3.46 -18.25 -1.09
N LYS A 198 3.27 -18.18 -2.40
CA LYS A 198 3.99 -17.20 -3.22
C LYS A 198 3.01 -16.12 -3.64
N LEU A 199 3.33 -14.88 -3.30
CA LEU A 199 2.69 -13.75 -3.97
C LEU A 199 3.07 -13.80 -5.45
N PRO A 200 2.18 -13.41 -6.37
CA PRO A 200 2.54 -13.31 -7.78
C PRO A 200 3.75 -12.38 -7.94
N GLU A 201 4.58 -12.68 -8.92
CA GLU A 201 5.71 -11.82 -9.25
C GLU A 201 5.22 -10.53 -9.92
N PRO A 202 5.86 -9.38 -9.67
CA PRO A 202 5.54 -8.16 -10.39
C PRO A 202 5.60 -8.35 -11.90
N THR A 203 4.66 -7.77 -12.64
CA THR A 203 4.65 -7.80 -14.11
C THR A 203 5.78 -6.99 -14.71
N VAL A 204 6.20 -5.93 -14.01
CA VAL A 204 7.41 -5.15 -14.30
C VAL A 204 8.34 -5.24 -13.10
N LYS A 205 9.49 -5.89 -13.27
CA LYS A 205 10.50 -6.07 -12.23
C LYS A 205 11.58 -5.01 -12.40
N GLU A 206 11.66 -4.10 -11.46
CA GLU A 206 12.71 -3.09 -11.40
C GLU A 206 12.88 -2.59 -9.98
N THR A 207 14.03 -2.01 -9.65
CA THR A 207 14.22 -1.31 -8.39
C THR A 207 13.58 0.07 -8.50
N VAL A 208 12.36 0.20 -7.99
CA VAL A 208 11.59 1.46 -7.98
C VAL A 208 12.10 2.38 -6.88
N TYR A 209 12.44 1.80 -5.74
CA TYR A 209 12.84 2.54 -4.55
C TYR A 209 13.78 1.70 -3.67
N GLU A 210 14.81 2.35 -3.13
CA GLU A 210 15.74 1.72 -2.19
C GLU A 210 15.39 2.08 -0.76
N THR A 211 15.43 1.09 0.14
CA THR A 211 15.20 1.28 1.58
C THR A 211 16.24 2.20 2.21
N TYR A 212 15.87 2.85 3.29
CA TYR A 212 16.79 3.68 4.06
C TYR A 212 17.92 2.85 4.68
N SER A 213 19.08 3.48 4.75
CA SER A 213 20.21 3.02 5.52
C SER A 213 21.08 4.22 5.88
N ALA A 214 21.63 4.24 7.08
CA ALA A 214 22.54 5.30 7.51
C ALA A 214 23.82 5.36 6.68
N SER A 215 24.22 4.26 6.03
CA SER A 215 25.38 4.17 5.13
C SER A 215 25.06 4.46 3.66
N ARG A 216 23.80 4.46 3.27
CA ARG A 216 23.31 4.90 1.96
C ARG A 216 23.39 6.44 1.94
N GLY A 217 23.80 7.06 0.90
CA GLY A 217 23.73 8.52 0.76
C GLY A 217 22.34 9.10 1.08
N PRO A 218 22.11 10.39 0.91
CA PRO A 218 20.84 11.02 1.27
C PRO A 218 19.66 10.24 0.70
N ALA A 219 18.68 9.91 1.54
CA ALA A 219 17.41 9.33 1.09
C ALA A 219 16.81 10.24 0.01
N LYS A 220 16.40 9.64 -1.10
CA LYS A 220 15.66 10.35 -2.14
C LYS A 220 14.19 9.95 -1.98
N PRO A 221 13.37 10.76 -1.32
CA PRO A 221 11.94 10.48 -1.26
C PRO A 221 11.38 10.40 -2.69
N PRO A 222 10.24 9.75 -2.90
CA PRO A 222 9.56 9.79 -4.18
C PRO A 222 9.33 11.25 -4.62
N ARG A 223 9.36 11.47 -5.93
CA ARG A 223 9.12 12.83 -6.46
C ARG A 223 7.76 13.34 -6.01
N GLY A 224 7.73 14.49 -5.36
CA GLY A 224 6.47 15.16 -5.00
C GLY A 224 5.74 15.69 -6.22
N PRO A 225 4.40 15.79 -6.19
CA PRO A 225 3.65 16.37 -7.28
C PRO A 225 4.01 17.86 -7.46
N GLU A 226 4.13 18.29 -8.73
CA GLU A 226 4.34 19.68 -9.12
C GLU A 226 3.14 20.15 -9.97
N PRO A 227 2.84 21.46 -10.05
CA PRO A 227 1.79 21.97 -10.90
C PRO A 227 1.94 21.51 -12.36
N TYR A 228 0.86 21.04 -12.98
CA TYR A 228 0.84 20.56 -14.36
C TYR A 228 -0.50 20.85 -15.02
N LYS A 229 -0.54 20.90 -16.35
CA LYS A 229 -1.77 21.22 -17.09
C LYS A 229 -2.59 19.98 -17.38
N THR A 230 -1.93 18.96 -17.93
CA THR A 230 -2.54 17.66 -18.27
C THR A 230 -1.61 16.55 -17.84
N PHE A 231 -2.14 15.31 -17.68
CA PHE A 231 -1.32 14.17 -17.25
C PHE A 231 -0.14 13.88 -18.18
N ALA A 232 -0.28 14.17 -19.48
CA ALA A 232 0.78 13.95 -20.46
C ALA A 232 2.02 14.85 -20.27
N GLU A 233 1.91 15.92 -19.51
CA GLU A 233 3.00 16.89 -19.25
C GLU A 233 3.74 16.61 -17.92
N THR A 234 3.37 15.56 -17.20
CA THR A 234 3.94 15.22 -15.91
C THR A 234 4.43 13.77 -15.85
N PHE A 235 5.09 13.40 -14.76
CA PHE A 235 5.48 12.02 -14.50
C PHE A 235 4.28 11.18 -14.01
N SER A 236 4.40 9.85 -14.06
CA SER A 236 3.45 8.92 -13.44
C SER A 236 4.06 8.29 -12.18
N TYR A 237 3.21 7.93 -11.22
CA TYR A 237 3.56 7.01 -10.14
C TYR A 237 3.35 5.54 -10.53
N GLY A 238 2.73 5.28 -11.69
CA GLY A 238 2.64 3.98 -12.32
C GLY A 238 3.65 3.81 -13.47
N VAL A 239 3.46 2.77 -14.26
CA VAL A 239 4.29 2.39 -15.43
C VAL A 239 3.46 2.53 -16.70
#